data_bf750e06ccc43cc24f50c15fb0692968
#
_entry.id   bf750e06ccc43cc24f50c15fb0692968
#
_cell.length_a   1.000
_cell.length_b   1.000
_cell.length_c   1.000
_cell.angle_alpha   90.00
_cell.angle_beta   90.00
_cell.angle_gamma   90.00
#
_symmetry.space_group_name_H-M   'P 1'
#
loop_
_entity.id
_entity.type
_entity.pdbx_description
1 polymer ?
#
loop_
_entity_poly.entity_id
_entity_poly.type
_entity_poly.pdbx_seq_one_letter_code
_entity_poly.pdbx_strand_id
1 'polypeptide(L)'
;MSKYFIGLMTGTSADSIDGCVVDFSNGFELIHSKSNNLEKNYKSKYEEAIKKGFKNKEDDEIVLELEESLNKSSVKLIKNLLDEIDTSLISGIGFPGQTMFHDTERSYQIGCAQFLADEVGIKVIHDFRNYDMHKGGLGAPLVPEFHKYLFAESNKRKVIFNIGGISNGTYLDGEDIKVASDVGPGNCLIDLVAMRDFGMPYDEDGKIAATGQIDQKLLSLSLIHISEPTRRYLI
;
A
#
# COMPACT_ATOMS: atom_id res chain seq x y z
N MET A 1 26.46 1.88 -15.25
CA MET A 1 25.71 2.67 -14.28
C MET A 1 24.54 1.82 -13.83
N SER A 2 24.27 1.77 -12.52
CA SER A 2 23.13 1.04 -11.97
C SER A 2 21.83 1.66 -12.49
N LYS A 3 20.89 0.83 -12.95
CA LYS A 3 19.70 1.25 -13.69
C LYS A 3 18.40 0.86 -12.96
N TYR A 4 18.45 -0.15 -12.13
CA TYR A 4 17.25 -0.73 -11.54
C TYR A 4 17.02 -0.25 -10.11
N PHE A 5 15.77 -0.23 -9.73
CA PHE A 5 15.33 0.01 -8.36
C PHE A 5 14.43 -1.13 -7.93
N ILE A 6 14.47 -1.43 -6.63
CA ILE A 6 13.51 -2.35 -6.02
C ILE A 6 12.53 -1.52 -5.20
N GLY A 7 11.24 -1.77 -5.36
CA GLY A 7 10.19 -1.25 -4.51
C GLY A 7 9.58 -2.36 -3.68
N LEU A 8 9.39 -2.13 -2.39
CA LEU A 8 8.68 -3.03 -1.50
C LEU A 8 7.38 -2.36 -1.03
N MET A 9 6.37 -3.17 -0.75
CA MET A 9 5.09 -2.69 -0.23
C MET A 9 4.43 -3.73 0.66
N THR A 10 3.93 -3.30 1.80
CA THR A 10 3.00 -4.03 2.63
C THR A 10 1.71 -3.25 2.74
N GLY A 11 0.59 -3.89 2.45
CA GLY A 11 -0.73 -3.28 2.61
C GLY A 11 -1.23 -3.32 4.05
N THR A 12 -2.31 -2.60 4.33
CA THR A 12 -3.00 -2.65 5.63
C THR A 12 -3.70 -3.99 5.89
N SER A 13 -3.83 -4.85 4.87
CA SER A 13 -4.29 -6.23 5.00
C SER A 13 -3.32 -7.11 5.79
N ALA A 14 -2.03 -6.72 5.86
CA ALA A 14 -0.97 -7.39 6.61
C ALA A 14 -0.88 -8.91 6.37
N ASP A 15 -1.12 -9.34 5.14
CA ASP A 15 -1.12 -10.73 4.69
C ASP A 15 0.10 -11.09 3.84
N SER A 16 0.61 -10.14 3.07
CA SER A 16 1.76 -10.31 2.19
C SER A 16 2.68 -9.10 2.17
N ILE A 17 3.88 -9.32 1.68
CA ILE A 17 4.79 -8.27 1.22
C ILE A 17 5.01 -8.45 -0.28
N ASP A 18 4.79 -7.39 -1.03
CA ASP A 18 5.00 -7.33 -2.47
C ASP A 18 6.30 -6.61 -2.78
N GLY A 19 6.96 -7.05 -3.85
CA GLY A 19 8.18 -6.41 -4.33
C GLY A 19 8.25 -6.41 -5.84
N CYS A 20 8.83 -5.37 -6.38
CA CYS A 20 9.08 -5.26 -7.82
C CYS A 20 10.45 -4.69 -8.11
N VAL A 21 10.96 -5.05 -9.29
CA VAL A 21 12.14 -4.45 -9.90
C VAL A 21 11.71 -3.61 -11.07
N VAL A 22 12.17 -2.36 -11.10
CA VAL A 22 11.78 -1.38 -12.12
C VAL A 22 13.00 -0.70 -12.74
N ASP A 23 12.89 -0.32 -14.01
CA ASP A 23 13.83 0.53 -14.75
C ASP A 23 13.16 1.87 -15.07
N PHE A 24 13.84 2.98 -14.73
CA PHE A 24 13.42 4.33 -15.07
C PHE A 24 14.32 5.00 -16.13
N SER A 25 15.22 4.26 -16.76
CA SER A 25 16.21 4.81 -17.69
C SER A 25 15.57 5.44 -18.94
N ASN A 26 14.48 4.85 -19.44
CA ASN A 26 13.77 5.29 -20.63
C ASN A 26 12.25 5.41 -20.40
N GLY A 27 11.85 5.88 -19.23
CA GLY A 27 10.47 5.85 -18.75
C GLY A 27 10.30 4.74 -17.71
N PHE A 28 9.06 4.35 -17.42
CA PHE A 28 8.77 3.28 -16.47
C PHE A 28 8.68 1.93 -17.17
N GLU A 29 9.48 0.98 -16.72
CA GLU A 29 9.42 -0.41 -17.13
C GLU A 29 9.43 -1.31 -15.89
N LEU A 30 8.39 -2.15 -15.75
CA LEU A 30 8.36 -3.20 -14.74
C LEU A 30 9.14 -4.40 -15.28
N ILE A 31 10.28 -4.71 -14.65
CA ILE A 31 11.13 -5.84 -15.06
C ILE A 31 10.48 -7.15 -14.56
N HIS A 32 10.23 -7.26 -13.27
CA HIS A 32 9.45 -8.35 -12.69
C HIS A 32 8.93 -7.99 -11.29
N SER A 33 8.02 -8.80 -10.77
CA SER A 33 7.49 -8.67 -9.41
C SER A 33 7.33 -10.03 -8.77
N LYS A 34 7.46 -10.06 -7.44
CA LYS A 34 7.21 -11.25 -6.61
C LYS A 34 6.45 -10.82 -5.36
N SER A 35 5.72 -11.77 -4.78
CA SER A 35 5.01 -11.60 -3.51
C SER A 35 5.38 -12.73 -2.56
N ASN A 36 5.53 -12.41 -1.29
CA ASN A 36 5.70 -13.40 -0.23
C ASN A 36 4.60 -13.23 0.81
N ASN A 37 3.92 -14.30 1.15
CA ASN A 37 3.00 -14.28 2.29
C ASN A 37 3.80 -14.03 3.58
N LEU A 38 3.25 -13.20 4.45
CA LEU A 38 3.73 -13.06 5.82
C LEU A 38 3.35 -14.29 6.65
N GLU A 39 3.93 -14.42 7.84
CA GLU A 39 3.63 -15.54 8.73
C GLU A 39 2.13 -15.62 9.08
N LYS A 40 1.60 -16.83 9.26
CA LYS A 40 0.16 -17.06 9.48
C LYS A 40 -0.43 -16.22 10.62
N ASN A 41 0.35 -15.93 11.65
CA ASN A 41 -0.07 -15.16 12.82
C ASN A 41 0.25 -13.67 12.71
N TYR A 42 0.92 -13.22 11.65
CA TYR A 42 1.34 -11.83 11.48
C TYR A 42 0.12 -10.89 11.48
N LYS A 43 -0.87 -11.18 10.65
CA LYS A 43 -2.10 -10.38 10.56
C LYS A 43 -2.82 -10.26 11.89
N SER A 44 -3.02 -11.37 12.61
CA SER A 44 -3.71 -11.34 13.90
C SER A 44 -2.95 -10.54 14.96
N LYS A 45 -1.62 -10.66 15.00
CA LYS A 45 -0.76 -9.86 15.88
C LYS A 45 -0.80 -8.37 15.50
N TYR A 46 -0.77 -8.08 14.20
CA TYR A 46 -0.87 -6.71 13.69
C TYR A 46 -2.20 -6.07 14.12
N GLU A 47 -3.33 -6.75 13.91
CA GLU A 47 -4.65 -6.28 14.31
C GLU A 47 -4.76 -6.09 15.83
N GLU A 48 -4.17 -7.00 16.62
CA GLU A 48 -4.08 -6.89 18.08
C GLU A 48 -3.28 -5.64 18.50
N ALA A 49 -2.10 -5.44 17.92
CA ALA A 49 -1.25 -4.29 18.21
C ALA A 49 -1.95 -2.96 17.88
N ILE A 50 -2.61 -2.88 16.72
CA ILE A 50 -3.39 -1.70 16.32
C ILE A 50 -4.53 -1.44 17.30
N LYS A 51 -5.30 -2.48 17.66
CA LYS A 51 -6.46 -2.36 18.55
C LYS A 51 -6.07 -1.99 19.99
N LYS A 52 -4.98 -2.55 20.49
CA LYS A 52 -4.44 -2.25 21.82
C LYS A 52 -3.92 -0.82 21.90
N GLY A 53 -3.45 -0.27 20.77
CA GLY A 53 -2.72 0.98 20.72
C GLY A 53 -1.37 0.85 21.43
N PHE A 54 -0.30 1.24 20.79
CA PHE A 54 1.02 1.26 21.39
C PHE A 54 1.52 2.72 21.48
N LYS A 55 2.24 3.03 22.56
CA LYS A 55 2.81 4.37 22.76
C LYS A 55 4.24 4.47 22.26
N ASN A 56 4.99 3.39 22.42
CA ASN A 56 6.38 3.30 22.06
C ASN A 56 6.68 1.88 21.56
N LYS A 57 7.39 1.76 20.44
CA LYS A 57 7.80 0.50 19.83
C LYS A 57 8.61 -0.37 20.79
N GLU A 58 9.53 0.24 21.52
CA GLU A 58 10.50 -0.46 22.36
C GLU A 58 9.86 -1.13 23.57
N ASP A 59 8.65 -0.71 23.93
CA ASP A 59 7.93 -1.19 25.11
C ASP A 59 6.85 -2.24 24.76
N ASP A 60 6.70 -2.61 23.49
CA ASP A 60 5.67 -3.55 23.05
C ASP A 60 6.27 -4.77 22.35
N GLU A 61 6.28 -5.91 23.04
CA GLU A 61 6.84 -7.17 22.56
C GLU A 61 6.20 -7.62 21.23
N ILE A 62 4.88 -7.42 21.07
CA ILE A 62 4.17 -7.78 19.83
C ILE A 62 4.67 -6.95 18.67
N VAL A 63 4.91 -5.67 18.88
CA VAL A 63 5.42 -4.76 17.84
C VAL A 63 6.84 -5.14 17.43
N LEU A 64 7.69 -5.52 18.39
CA LEU A 64 9.05 -6.00 18.11
C LEU A 64 9.04 -7.31 17.31
N GLU A 65 8.18 -8.26 17.67
CA GLU A 65 8.03 -9.51 16.92
C GLU A 65 7.51 -9.27 15.49
N LEU A 66 6.55 -8.37 15.31
CA LEU A 66 6.05 -7.98 13.99
C LEU A 66 7.15 -7.37 13.13
N GLU A 67 7.96 -6.48 13.70
CA GLU A 67 9.07 -5.87 12.98
C GLU A 67 10.12 -6.90 12.57
N GLU A 68 10.48 -7.82 13.47
CA GLU A 68 11.45 -8.88 13.16
C GLU A 68 10.96 -9.78 12.03
N SER A 69 9.68 -10.20 12.08
CA SER A 69 9.05 -11.02 11.04
C SER A 69 9.00 -10.29 9.70
N LEU A 70 8.61 -8.99 9.71
CA LEU A 70 8.61 -8.14 8.51
C LEU A 70 10.00 -8.01 7.90
N ASN A 71 11.01 -7.74 8.72
CA ASN A 71 12.40 -7.60 8.28
C ASN A 71 12.91 -8.86 7.60
N LYS A 72 12.70 -10.03 8.21
CA LYS A 72 13.09 -11.33 7.64
C LYS A 72 12.37 -11.61 6.31
N SER A 73 11.06 -11.35 6.27
CA SER A 73 10.25 -11.54 5.06
C SER A 73 10.68 -10.61 3.93
N SER A 74 11.01 -9.35 4.26
CA SER A 74 11.52 -8.36 3.32
C SER A 74 12.86 -8.77 2.73
N VAL A 75 13.81 -9.18 3.56
CA VAL A 75 15.13 -9.68 3.09
C VAL A 75 14.97 -10.90 2.18
N LYS A 76 14.12 -11.85 2.57
CA LYS A 76 13.83 -13.02 1.74
C LYS A 76 13.26 -12.62 0.37
N LEU A 77 12.31 -11.69 0.34
CA LEU A 77 11.72 -11.20 -0.91
C LEU A 77 12.75 -10.49 -1.78
N ILE A 78 13.59 -9.61 -1.18
CA ILE A 78 14.66 -8.93 -1.90
C ILE A 78 15.63 -9.96 -2.53
N LYS A 79 16.08 -10.95 -1.76
CA LYS A 79 16.98 -12.01 -2.27
C LYS A 79 16.32 -12.76 -3.43
N ASN A 80 15.04 -13.12 -3.32
CA ASN A 80 14.30 -13.75 -4.41
C ASN A 80 14.17 -12.86 -5.67
N LEU A 81 14.03 -11.54 -5.51
CA LEU A 81 13.99 -10.60 -6.63
C LEU A 81 15.36 -10.47 -7.32
N LEU A 82 16.44 -10.65 -6.56
CA LEU A 82 17.82 -10.55 -7.05
C LEU A 82 18.32 -11.85 -7.72
N ASP A 83 17.62 -12.98 -7.57
CA ASP A 83 18.06 -14.25 -8.15
C ASP A 83 18.28 -14.20 -9.67
N GLU A 84 17.59 -13.31 -10.37
CA GLU A 84 17.63 -13.18 -11.83
C GLU A 84 18.31 -11.88 -12.29
N ILE A 85 18.91 -11.10 -11.38
CA ILE A 85 19.44 -9.77 -11.67
C ILE A 85 20.82 -9.60 -11.07
N ASP A 86 21.76 -9.03 -11.84
CA ASP A 86 23.03 -8.58 -11.32
C ASP A 86 22.81 -7.45 -10.29
N THR A 87 23.19 -7.72 -9.04
CA THR A 87 23.05 -6.78 -7.93
C THR A 87 23.77 -5.44 -8.18
N SER A 88 24.84 -5.45 -8.98
CA SER A 88 25.56 -4.22 -9.35
C SER A 88 24.72 -3.24 -10.18
N LEU A 89 23.62 -3.72 -10.78
CA LEU A 89 22.68 -2.90 -11.53
C LEU A 89 21.61 -2.24 -10.64
N ILE A 90 21.50 -2.61 -9.37
CA ILE A 90 20.52 -2.05 -8.45
C ILE A 90 21.04 -0.75 -7.84
N SER A 91 20.31 0.33 -8.05
CA SER A 91 20.63 1.67 -7.53
C SER A 91 20.18 1.85 -6.08
N GLY A 92 19.12 1.18 -5.67
CA GLY A 92 18.56 1.27 -4.32
C GLY A 92 17.24 0.53 -4.17
N ILE A 93 16.83 0.40 -2.92
CA ILE A 93 15.59 -0.25 -2.50
C ILE A 93 14.71 0.78 -1.80
N GLY A 94 13.47 0.95 -2.25
CA GLY A 94 12.45 1.71 -1.54
C GLY A 94 11.70 0.81 -0.56
N PHE A 95 11.76 1.14 0.73
CA PHE A 95 11.12 0.37 1.79
C PHE A 95 10.24 1.29 2.68
N PRO A 96 8.92 1.32 2.49
CA PRO A 96 8.03 2.16 3.29
C PRO A 96 7.78 1.61 4.71
N GLY A 97 8.13 0.35 4.98
CA GLY A 97 7.75 -0.33 6.21
C GLY A 97 6.25 -0.66 6.27
N GLN A 98 5.79 -1.22 7.39
CA GLN A 98 4.38 -1.48 7.68
C GLN A 98 3.82 -0.37 8.57
N THR A 99 2.80 0.34 8.09
CA THR A 99 2.20 1.42 8.85
C THR A 99 1.40 0.87 10.05
N MET A 100 1.78 1.32 11.24
CA MET A 100 1.10 1.02 12.50
C MET A 100 0.18 2.15 12.92
N PHE A 101 0.57 3.38 12.59
CA PHE A 101 -0.14 4.58 12.99
C PHE A 101 0.14 5.73 12.01
N HIS A 102 -0.87 6.56 11.76
CA HIS A 102 -0.72 7.76 10.96
C HIS A 102 -1.82 8.77 11.35
N ASP A 103 -1.42 10.01 11.65
CA ASP A 103 -2.30 11.16 11.82
C ASP A 103 -1.67 12.41 11.17
N THR A 104 -2.20 13.57 11.44
CA THR A 104 -1.72 14.84 10.87
C THR A 104 -0.40 15.33 11.46
N GLU A 105 0.05 14.77 12.57
CA GLU A 105 1.26 15.22 13.29
C GLU A 105 2.42 14.24 13.13
N ARG A 106 2.13 12.95 13.05
CA ARG A 106 3.14 11.90 13.00
C ARG A 106 2.68 10.67 12.24
N SER A 107 3.64 9.95 11.72
CA SER A 107 3.43 8.66 11.08
C SER A 107 4.43 7.65 11.64
N TYR A 108 3.96 6.45 11.91
CA TYR A 108 4.80 5.41 12.47
C TYR A 108 4.70 4.13 11.66
N GLN A 109 5.84 3.69 11.16
CA GLN A 109 6.01 2.43 10.43
C GLN A 109 7.02 1.56 11.16
N ILE A 110 6.75 0.27 11.24
CA ILE A 110 7.73 -0.74 11.64
C ILE A 110 8.49 -1.23 10.42
N GLY A 111 9.69 -1.70 10.69
CA GLY A 111 10.65 -2.19 9.70
C GLY A 111 11.97 -1.43 9.79
N CYS A 112 13.06 -2.18 9.84
CA CYS A 112 14.42 -1.66 10.02
C CYS A 112 15.15 -1.62 8.68
N ALA A 113 15.19 -0.44 8.04
CA ALA A 113 15.88 -0.25 6.77
C ALA A 113 17.38 -0.54 6.86
N GLN A 114 18.02 -0.25 8.00
CA GLN A 114 19.43 -0.56 8.21
C GLN A 114 19.67 -2.07 8.21
N PHE A 115 18.80 -2.84 8.88
CA PHE A 115 18.88 -4.30 8.85
C PHE A 115 18.79 -4.85 7.42
N LEU A 116 17.86 -4.34 6.61
CA LEU A 116 17.73 -4.74 5.22
C LEU A 116 19.00 -4.41 4.43
N ALA A 117 19.53 -3.19 4.60
CA ALA A 117 20.74 -2.73 3.90
C ALA A 117 21.94 -3.60 4.24
N ASP A 118 22.13 -3.95 5.51
CA ASP A 118 23.23 -4.79 6.00
C ASP A 118 23.13 -6.23 5.45
N GLU A 119 21.91 -6.78 5.38
CA GLU A 119 21.65 -8.15 4.91
C GLU A 119 21.80 -8.34 3.39
N VAL A 120 21.56 -7.29 2.60
CA VAL A 120 21.59 -7.40 1.13
C VAL A 120 22.68 -6.59 0.46
N GLY A 121 23.40 -5.73 1.20
CA GLY A 121 24.48 -4.90 0.68
C GLY A 121 24.04 -3.79 -0.29
N ILE A 122 22.77 -3.39 -0.27
CA ILE A 122 22.19 -2.37 -1.16
C ILE A 122 21.61 -1.23 -0.33
N LYS A 123 21.72 0.01 -0.83
CA LYS A 123 21.11 1.16 -0.16
C LYS A 123 19.62 1.01 -0.04
N VAL A 124 19.06 1.28 1.16
CA VAL A 124 17.62 1.30 1.41
C VAL A 124 17.17 2.72 1.70
N ILE A 125 16.17 3.17 0.95
CA ILE A 125 15.50 4.46 1.14
C ILE A 125 14.20 4.17 1.90
N HIS A 126 13.98 4.91 2.97
CA HIS A 126 12.85 4.67 3.87
C HIS A 126 12.31 5.98 4.46
N ASP A 127 11.32 5.87 5.35
CA ASP A 127 10.73 6.97 6.11
C ASP A 127 10.10 8.07 5.22
N PHE A 128 9.49 7.65 4.12
CA PHE A 128 8.90 8.56 3.13
C PHE A 128 7.83 9.47 3.73
N ARG A 129 6.99 8.94 4.63
CA ARG A 129 5.85 9.66 5.21
C ARG A 129 6.29 10.80 6.13
N ASN A 130 7.19 10.52 7.08
CA ASN A 130 7.69 11.56 7.97
C ASN A 130 8.52 12.61 7.21
N TYR A 131 9.27 12.16 6.17
CA TYR A 131 10.00 13.11 5.34
C TYR A 131 9.05 14.06 4.59
N ASP A 132 7.96 13.58 4.03
CA ASP A 132 6.92 14.39 3.39
C ASP A 132 6.28 15.35 4.40
N MET A 133 5.90 14.87 5.58
CA MET A 133 5.34 15.69 6.67
C MET A 133 6.31 16.79 7.12
N HIS A 134 7.60 16.51 7.24
CA HIS A 134 8.63 17.50 7.54
C HIS A 134 8.77 18.58 6.45
N LYS A 135 8.34 18.29 5.23
CA LYS A 135 8.30 19.24 4.12
C LYS A 135 6.96 19.98 4.00
N GLY A 136 6.05 19.74 4.92
CA GLY A 136 4.73 20.37 4.96
C GLY A 136 3.63 19.58 4.22
N GLY A 137 3.92 18.34 3.79
CA GLY A 137 2.93 17.40 3.27
C GLY A 137 2.15 16.71 4.39
N LEU A 138 1.23 15.83 3.99
CA LEU A 138 0.38 15.06 4.90
C LEU A 138 0.91 13.65 5.19
N GLY A 139 2.00 13.22 4.53
CA GLY A 139 2.56 11.88 4.66
C GLY A 139 1.73 10.76 4.03
N ALA A 140 0.51 11.08 3.57
CA ALA A 140 -0.37 10.17 2.84
C ALA A 140 -1.42 10.99 2.06
N PRO A 141 -1.81 10.53 0.85
CA PRO A 141 -1.20 9.42 0.09
C PRO A 141 0.13 9.82 -0.55
N LEU A 142 1.04 8.88 -0.77
CA LEU A 142 2.34 9.12 -1.44
C LEU A 142 2.34 8.75 -2.93
N VAL A 143 1.42 7.89 -3.35
CA VAL A 143 1.31 7.39 -4.73
C VAL A 143 0.91 8.45 -5.79
N PRO A 144 0.26 9.58 -5.46
CA PRO A 144 -0.22 10.53 -6.46
C PRO A 144 0.87 11.09 -7.39
N GLU A 145 2.09 11.30 -6.90
CA GLU A 145 3.21 11.73 -7.75
C GLU A 145 3.58 10.66 -8.79
N PHE A 146 3.49 9.39 -8.43
CA PHE A 146 3.71 8.30 -9.37
C PHE A 146 2.54 8.16 -10.35
N HIS A 147 1.29 8.38 -9.91
CA HIS A 147 0.15 8.47 -10.82
C HIS A 147 0.31 9.61 -11.83
N LYS A 148 0.78 10.78 -11.39
CA LYS A 148 1.11 11.89 -12.28
C LYS A 148 2.19 11.49 -13.29
N TYR A 149 3.29 10.90 -12.83
CA TYR A 149 4.38 10.46 -13.69
C TYR A 149 3.92 9.48 -14.79
N LEU A 150 3.03 8.54 -14.46
CA LEU A 150 2.57 7.52 -15.40
C LEU A 150 1.44 7.98 -16.30
N PHE A 151 0.51 8.80 -15.79
CA PHE A 151 -0.79 9.00 -16.42
C PHE A 151 -1.11 10.44 -16.80
N ALA A 152 -0.30 11.43 -16.38
CA ALA A 152 -0.54 12.81 -16.75
C ALA A 152 -0.40 12.99 -18.28
N GLU A 153 -1.35 13.71 -18.86
CA GLU A 153 -1.36 14.11 -20.26
C GLU A 153 -1.86 15.54 -20.35
N SER A 154 -1.10 16.40 -21.05
CA SER A 154 -1.51 17.77 -21.31
C SER A 154 -2.91 17.81 -21.91
N ASN A 155 -3.76 18.70 -21.41
CA ASN A 155 -5.15 18.91 -21.83
C ASN A 155 -6.14 17.74 -21.62
N LYS A 156 -5.77 16.74 -20.79
CA LYS A 156 -6.71 15.68 -20.40
C LYS A 156 -6.97 15.69 -18.91
N ARG A 157 -8.20 15.37 -18.55
CA ARG A 157 -8.62 15.12 -17.16
C ARG A 157 -8.70 13.63 -16.94
N LYS A 158 -8.06 13.16 -15.87
CA LYS A 158 -8.04 11.74 -15.51
C LYS A 158 -8.27 11.55 -14.02
N VAL A 159 -8.96 10.48 -13.69
CA VAL A 159 -9.03 9.96 -12.33
C VAL A 159 -8.39 8.59 -12.32
N ILE A 160 -7.36 8.43 -11.52
CA ILE A 160 -6.75 7.15 -11.24
C ILE A 160 -7.36 6.66 -9.93
N PHE A 161 -8.06 5.54 -9.99
CA PHE A 161 -8.83 5.01 -8.88
C PHE A 161 -8.24 3.67 -8.45
N ASN A 162 -7.88 3.56 -7.18
CA ASN A 162 -7.39 2.32 -6.58
C ASN A 162 -8.44 1.78 -5.61
N ILE A 163 -8.77 0.48 -5.77
CA ILE A 163 -9.74 -0.23 -4.94
C ILE A 163 -8.99 -1.29 -4.13
N GLY A 164 -8.49 -0.87 -2.96
CA GLY A 164 -7.97 -1.76 -1.92
C GLY A 164 -9.03 -2.01 -0.86
N GLY A 165 -8.65 -2.32 0.37
CA GLY A 165 -9.57 -2.37 1.52
C GLY A 165 -10.33 -1.06 1.67
N ILE A 166 -9.62 0.07 1.55
CA ILE A 166 -10.15 1.43 1.38
C ILE A 166 -9.86 1.85 -0.07
N SER A 167 -10.84 2.47 -0.71
CA SER A 167 -10.68 3.02 -2.06
C SER A 167 -10.11 4.44 -1.98
N ASN A 168 -9.17 4.76 -2.87
CA ASN A 168 -8.62 6.11 -3.00
C ASN A 168 -8.53 6.53 -4.46
N GLY A 169 -8.49 7.83 -4.70
CA GLY A 169 -8.46 8.41 -6.01
C GLY A 169 -7.46 9.54 -6.13
N THR A 170 -6.85 9.66 -7.33
CA THR A 170 -6.02 10.79 -7.72
C THR A 170 -6.63 11.45 -8.95
N TYR A 171 -7.03 12.70 -8.83
CA TYR A 171 -7.54 13.50 -9.95
C TYR A 171 -6.43 14.36 -10.55
N LEU A 172 -6.18 14.13 -11.83
CA LEU A 172 -5.24 14.89 -12.66
C LEU A 172 -6.01 15.80 -13.62
N ASP A 173 -5.59 17.06 -13.72
CA ASP A 173 -6.03 18.00 -14.75
C ASP A 173 -4.79 18.48 -15.52
N GLY A 174 -4.60 17.97 -16.72
CA GLY A 174 -3.34 18.10 -17.43
C GLY A 174 -2.20 17.40 -16.67
N GLU A 175 -1.18 18.16 -16.35
CA GLU A 175 0.01 17.71 -15.62
C GLU A 175 -0.06 17.99 -14.11
N ASP A 176 -1.19 18.50 -13.62
CA ASP A 176 -1.36 18.84 -12.20
C ASP A 176 -2.17 17.81 -11.45
N ILE A 177 -1.72 17.48 -10.24
CA ILE A 177 -2.53 16.80 -9.24
C ILE A 177 -3.47 17.83 -8.61
N LYS A 178 -4.77 17.69 -8.80
CA LYS A 178 -5.78 18.59 -8.22
C LYS A 178 -6.30 18.10 -6.88
N VAL A 179 -6.52 16.79 -6.77
CA VAL A 179 -7.00 16.14 -5.53
C VAL A 179 -6.42 14.74 -5.47
N ALA A 180 -6.03 14.32 -4.28
CA ALA A 180 -5.73 12.93 -3.95
C ALA A 180 -6.22 12.65 -2.54
N SER A 181 -7.10 11.66 -2.40
CA SER A 181 -7.69 11.31 -1.10
C SER A 181 -8.31 9.92 -1.11
N ASP A 182 -8.57 9.44 0.09
CA ASP A 182 -9.47 8.31 0.29
C ASP A 182 -10.89 8.72 -0.13
N VAL A 183 -11.62 7.78 -0.72
CA VAL A 183 -12.99 7.97 -1.24
C VAL A 183 -14.00 7.26 -0.34
N GLY A 184 -13.65 6.08 0.18
CA GLY A 184 -14.50 5.30 1.04
C GLY A 184 -14.12 3.82 1.08
N PRO A 185 -14.99 2.96 1.65
CA PRO A 185 -14.76 1.53 1.66
C PRO A 185 -14.58 0.98 0.24
N GLY A 186 -13.59 0.13 0.08
CA GLY A 186 -13.37 -0.66 -1.12
C GLY A 186 -13.71 -2.13 -0.88
N ASN A 187 -12.73 -3.00 -1.05
CA ASN A 187 -12.91 -4.45 -0.92
C ASN A 187 -13.23 -4.91 0.52
N CYS A 188 -12.94 -4.10 1.54
CA CYS A 188 -13.14 -4.50 2.93
C CYS A 188 -14.59 -4.94 3.25
N LEU A 189 -15.59 -4.38 2.58
CA LEU A 189 -16.99 -4.80 2.75
C LEU A 189 -17.28 -6.13 2.05
N ILE A 190 -16.66 -6.37 0.89
CA ILE A 190 -16.77 -7.63 0.17
C ILE A 190 -16.10 -8.74 0.99
N ASP A 191 -14.90 -8.49 1.49
CA ASP A 191 -14.14 -9.43 2.33
C ASP A 191 -14.89 -9.76 3.62
N LEU A 192 -15.54 -8.74 4.23
CA LEU A 192 -16.37 -8.95 5.42
C LEU A 192 -17.55 -9.91 5.13
N VAL A 193 -18.23 -9.74 4.00
CA VAL A 193 -19.33 -10.63 3.60
C VAL A 193 -18.80 -12.02 3.27
N ALA A 194 -17.70 -12.12 2.53
CA ALA A 194 -17.05 -13.39 2.20
C ALA A 194 -16.67 -14.17 3.46
N MET A 195 -16.09 -13.50 4.44
CA MET A 195 -15.73 -14.13 5.72
C MET A 195 -16.96 -14.54 6.53
N ARG A 196 -17.95 -13.64 6.68
CA ARG A 196 -19.12 -13.86 7.52
C ARG A 196 -20.01 -14.99 7.00
N ASP A 197 -20.27 -15.01 5.69
CA ASP A 197 -21.32 -15.85 5.09
C ASP A 197 -20.75 -17.13 4.46
N PHE A 198 -19.46 -17.11 4.06
CA PHE A 198 -18.82 -18.20 3.34
C PHE A 198 -17.55 -18.75 4.03
N GLY A 199 -17.07 -18.10 5.11
CA GLY A 199 -15.83 -18.49 5.79
C GLY A 199 -14.56 -18.28 4.95
N MET A 200 -14.64 -17.45 3.92
CA MET A 200 -13.55 -17.14 3.01
C MET A 200 -12.93 -15.79 3.35
N PRO A 201 -11.59 -15.64 3.34
CA PRO A 201 -10.95 -14.37 3.68
C PRO A 201 -11.27 -13.25 2.67
N TYR A 202 -11.57 -13.59 1.43
CA TYR A 202 -11.98 -12.70 0.35
C TYR A 202 -12.69 -13.49 -0.75
N ASP A 203 -13.33 -12.80 -1.69
CA ASP A 203 -13.99 -13.39 -2.86
C ASP A 203 -12.99 -13.51 -4.01
N GLU A 204 -12.33 -14.66 -4.13
CA GLU A 204 -11.33 -14.93 -5.15
C GLU A 204 -11.94 -14.87 -6.56
N ASP A 205 -11.43 -13.96 -7.40
CA ASP A 205 -11.90 -13.72 -8.77
C ASP A 205 -13.40 -13.38 -8.87
N GLY A 206 -14.04 -12.94 -7.79
CA GLY A 206 -15.47 -12.65 -7.77
C GLY A 206 -16.36 -13.90 -7.91
N LYS A 207 -15.85 -15.09 -7.58
CA LYS A 207 -16.56 -16.36 -7.75
C LYS A 207 -17.83 -16.45 -6.92
N ILE A 208 -17.79 -15.91 -5.68
CA ILE A 208 -18.97 -15.86 -4.80
C ILE A 208 -19.99 -14.88 -5.38
N ALA A 209 -19.56 -13.68 -5.71
CA ALA A 209 -20.43 -12.64 -6.28
C ALA A 209 -21.10 -13.09 -7.58
N ALA A 210 -20.41 -13.86 -8.42
CA ALA A 210 -20.93 -14.38 -9.68
C ALA A 210 -22.11 -15.35 -9.48
N THR A 211 -22.26 -15.94 -8.30
CA THR A 211 -23.39 -16.84 -7.98
C THR A 211 -24.63 -16.08 -7.50
N GLY A 212 -24.49 -14.80 -7.16
CA GLY A 212 -25.54 -13.98 -6.60
C GLY A 212 -26.48 -13.40 -7.66
N GLN A 213 -27.54 -12.77 -7.17
CA GLN A 213 -28.46 -11.97 -7.99
C GLN A 213 -28.46 -10.53 -7.50
N ILE A 214 -28.54 -9.59 -8.44
CA ILE A 214 -28.56 -8.17 -8.12
C ILE A 214 -29.91 -7.81 -7.50
N ASP A 215 -29.90 -7.36 -6.24
CA ASP A 215 -31.08 -6.73 -5.63
C ASP A 215 -31.19 -5.28 -6.09
N GLN A 216 -32.11 -5.03 -7.02
CA GLN A 216 -32.33 -3.70 -7.62
C GLN A 216 -32.77 -2.65 -6.59
N LYS A 217 -33.45 -3.06 -5.50
CA LYS A 217 -33.83 -2.15 -4.43
C LYS A 217 -32.64 -1.68 -3.63
N LEU A 218 -31.77 -2.62 -3.21
CA LEU A 218 -30.55 -2.30 -2.49
C LEU A 218 -29.60 -1.49 -3.34
N LEU A 219 -29.46 -1.84 -4.62
CA LEU A 219 -28.63 -1.08 -5.55
C LEU A 219 -29.12 0.37 -5.67
N SER A 220 -30.42 0.57 -5.86
CA SER A 220 -31.01 1.91 -5.93
C SER A 220 -30.78 2.71 -4.65
N LEU A 221 -30.91 2.09 -3.48
CA LEU A 221 -30.62 2.72 -2.20
C LEU A 221 -29.15 3.10 -2.05
N SER A 222 -28.21 2.24 -2.47
CA SER A 222 -26.77 2.54 -2.39
C SER A 222 -26.37 3.68 -3.31
N LEU A 223 -27.09 3.90 -4.40
CA LEU A 223 -26.80 4.94 -5.39
C LEU A 223 -27.43 6.32 -5.09
N ILE A 224 -28.28 6.45 -4.08
CA ILE A 224 -28.93 7.73 -3.77
C ILE A 224 -27.93 8.85 -3.45
N HIS A 225 -26.80 8.50 -2.83
CA HIS A 225 -25.74 9.46 -2.50
C HIS A 225 -24.88 9.88 -3.71
N ILE A 226 -24.96 9.15 -4.82
CA ILE A 226 -24.24 9.47 -6.05
C ILE A 226 -24.97 10.56 -6.84
N SER A 227 -26.30 10.61 -6.73
CA SER A 227 -27.14 11.60 -7.40
C SER A 227 -27.38 12.88 -6.58
N GLU A 228 -27.02 12.89 -5.30
CA GLU A 228 -27.10 14.10 -4.48
C GLU A 228 -25.90 15.02 -4.75
N PRO A 229 -26.12 16.35 -4.85
CA PRO A 229 -25.01 17.30 -4.93
C PRO A 229 -24.21 17.18 -3.64
N THR A 230 -22.98 16.71 -3.76
CA THR A 230 -22.03 16.50 -2.68
C THR A 230 -22.01 17.69 -1.73
N ARG A 231 -22.44 17.50 -0.51
CA ARG A 231 -22.07 18.41 0.58
C ARG A 231 -20.55 18.42 0.63
N ARG A 232 -19.95 19.53 0.26
CA ARG A 232 -18.53 19.77 0.47
C ARG A 232 -18.28 19.73 1.98
N TYR A 233 -17.83 18.60 2.47
CA TYR A 233 -17.12 18.60 3.73
C TYR A 233 -15.72 19.10 3.42
N LEU A 234 -15.49 20.38 3.65
CA LEU A 234 -14.18 20.91 3.88
C LEU A 234 -13.72 20.32 5.21
N ILE A 235 -12.78 19.39 5.17
CA ILE A 235 -11.95 19.00 6.30
C ILE A 235 -10.72 19.88 6.27
#